data_8a3c4fe626fdbec6b5c80671992263d3
#
_entry.id   8a3c4fe626fdbec6b5c80671992263d3
#
_cell.length_a   1.000
_cell.length_b   1.000
_cell.length_c   1.000
_cell.angle_alpha   90.00
_cell.angle_beta   90.00
_cell.angle_gamma   90.00
#
_symmetry.space_group_name_H-M   'P 1'
#
loop_
_entity.id
_entity.type
_entity.pdbx_description
1 polymer ?
#
loop_
_entity_poly.entity_id
_entity_poly.type
_entity_poly.pdbx_seq_one_letter_code
_entity_poly.pdbx_strand_id
1 'polypeptide(L)'
;MPKKEIVQLKLEAPNPNLSPATKFGNLVFVAGQTGRHPVTGEVGKDIREQTRNVLEHIKLILAAAGTSMDNVLTVITHLTKREDLAAYNEEYAKYFPANKPARTTVTAMLNAPELLVEITVTACIPD
;
A
#
# COMPACT_ATOMS: atom_id res chain seq x y z
N MET A 1 -23.87 -14.87 -3.06
CA MET A 1 -23.65 -13.68 -3.91
C MET A 1 -22.59 -12.78 -3.28
N PRO A 2 -21.63 -12.32 -4.06
CA PRO A 2 -20.65 -11.38 -3.53
C PRO A 2 -21.29 -10.08 -3.06
N LYS A 3 -20.73 -9.51 -2.01
CA LYS A 3 -21.14 -8.21 -1.52
C LYS A 3 -19.88 -7.50 -1.00
N LYS A 4 -19.98 -6.18 -0.85
CA LYS A 4 -18.87 -5.41 -0.29
C LYS A 4 -18.61 -5.82 1.16
N GLU A 5 -17.35 -6.13 1.46
CA GLU A 5 -16.89 -6.42 2.81
C GLU A 5 -15.81 -5.42 3.19
N ILE A 6 -15.78 -5.04 4.45
CA ILE A 6 -14.78 -4.12 4.99
C ILE A 6 -13.64 -4.91 5.61
N VAL A 7 -12.41 -4.50 5.32
CA VAL A 7 -11.21 -5.03 5.96
C VAL A 7 -10.70 -3.97 6.92
N GLN A 8 -10.56 -4.32 8.19
CA GLN A 8 -10.07 -3.42 9.23
C GLN A 8 -8.93 -4.11 9.99
N LEU A 9 -7.83 -3.39 10.22
CA LEU A 9 -6.74 -3.90 11.04
C LEU A 9 -7.07 -3.69 12.52
N LYS A 10 -6.81 -4.71 13.33
CA LYS A 10 -7.03 -4.62 14.78
C LYS A 10 -6.09 -3.63 15.44
N LEU A 11 -4.92 -3.41 14.84
CA LEU A 11 -3.90 -2.49 15.36
C LEU A 11 -4.27 -1.01 15.20
N GLU A 12 -5.25 -0.72 14.37
CA GLU A 12 -5.62 0.65 14.03
C GLU A 12 -7.03 0.98 14.48
N ALA A 13 -7.22 2.20 14.97
CA ALA A 13 -8.56 2.73 15.20
C ALA A 13 -9.25 2.94 13.85
N PRO A 14 -10.58 2.70 13.76
CA PRO A 14 -11.31 3.00 12.53
C PRO A 14 -11.20 4.47 12.15
N ASN A 15 -10.98 4.73 10.87
CA ASN A 15 -10.96 6.08 10.32
C ASN A 15 -12.40 6.48 9.96
N PRO A 16 -12.83 7.71 10.28
CA PRO A 16 -14.21 8.12 9.97
C PRO A 16 -14.50 8.29 8.48
N ASN A 17 -13.46 8.39 7.64
CA ASN A 17 -13.63 8.72 6.23
C ASN A 17 -13.35 7.59 5.26
N LEU A 18 -12.66 6.53 5.70
CA LEU A 18 -12.25 5.45 4.80
C LEU A 18 -12.02 4.15 5.56
N SER A 19 -11.97 3.04 4.82
CA SER A 19 -11.55 1.74 5.33
C SER A 19 -10.15 1.42 4.81
N PRO A 20 -9.34 0.66 5.54
CA PRO A 20 -8.03 0.23 5.03
C PRO A 20 -8.10 -0.53 3.72
N ALA A 21 -9.13 -1.36 3.57
CA ALA A 21 -9.40 -2.06 2.32
C ALA A 21 -10.85 -2.50 2.27
N THR A 22 -11.30 -2.82 1.06
CA THR A 22 -12.61 -3.44 0.84
C THR A 22 -12.40 -4.67 -0.03
N LYS A 23 -13.35 -5.60 0.06
CA LYS A 23 -13.36 -6.82 -0.74
C LYS A 23 -14.67 -6.94 -1.48
N PHE A 24 -14.59 -7.52 -2.68
CA PHE A 24 -15.77 -7.93 -3.43
C PHE A 24 -15.42 -9.19 -4.21
N GLY A 25 -16.09 -10.30 -3.91
CA GLY A 25 -15.74 -11.58 -4.49
C GLY A 25 -14.31 -11.94 -4.07
N ASN A 26 -13.46 -12.21 -5.05
CA ASN A 26 -12.05 -12.53 -4.82
C ASN A 26 -11.11 -11.34 -5.08
N LEU A 27 -11.62 -10.12 -5.10
CA LEU A 27 -10.82 -8.92 -5.28
C LEU A 27 -10.70 -8.13 -3.98
N VAL A 28 -9.52 -7.57 -3.76
CA VAL A 28 -9.21 -6.75 -2.58
C VAL A 28 -8.69 -5.40 -3.08
N PHE A 29 -9.33 -4.33 -2.59
CA PHE A 29 -9.00 -2.96 -2.95
C PHE A 29 -8.42 -2.27 -1.72
N VAL A 30 -7.12 -2.01 -1.74
CA VAL A 30 -6.42 -1.43 -0.59
C VAL A 30 -6.34 0.09 -0.77
N ALA A 31 -6.76 0.83 0.25
CA ALA A 31 -6.66 2.30 0.25
C ALA A 31 -5.20 2.73 0.17
N GLY A 32 -4.95 3.90 -0.39
CA GLY A 32 -3.60 4.47 -0.47
C GLY A 32 -2.97 4.55 0.91
N GLN A 33 -1.77 3.99 1.05
CA GLN A 33 -1.00 4.01 2.29
C GLN A 33 0.18 4.93 2.14
N THR A 34 0.46 5.72 3.16
CA THR A 34 1.55 6.68 3.18
C THR A 34 2.73 6.19 4.02
N GLY A 35 3.82 6.94 4.03
CA GLY A 35 5.09 6.51 4.60
C GLY A 35 5.16 6.47 6.13
N ARG A 36 4.06 6.19 6.81
CA ARG A 36 4.01 6.05 8.27
C ARG A 36 4.26 4.61 8.67
N HIS A 37 4.99 4.44 9.76
CA HIS A 37 5.23 3.12 10.31
C HIS A 37 3.89 2.50 10.73
N PRO A 38 3.60 1.23 10.35
CA PRO A 38 2.27 0.65 10.58
C PRO A 38 1.91 0.46 12.06
N VAL A 39 2.90 0.41 12.95
CA VAL A 39 2.67 0.24 14.39
C VAL A 39 2.77 1.57 15.13
N THR A 40 3.86 2.32 14.93
CA THR A 40 4.12 3.54 15.68
C THR A 40 3.43 4.78 15.11
N GLY A 41 3.09 4.76 13.81
CA GLY A 41 2.52 5.91 13.11
C GLY A 41 3.55 6.97 12.74
N GLU A 42 4.82 6.79 13.09
CA GLU A 42 5.86 7.76 12.77
C GLU A 42 6.15 7.79 11.28
N VAL A 43 6.36 8.98 10.74
CA VAL A 43 6.71 9.16 9.33
C VAL A 43 8.18 8.75 9.14
N GLY A 44 8.43 7.93 8.12
CA GLY A 44 9.80 7.55 7.78
C GLY A 44 10.65 8.78 7.42
N LYS A 45 11.93 8.71 7.74
CA LYS A 45 12.84 9.86 7.62
C LYS A 45 13.29 10.16 6.18
N ASP A 46 13.20 9.18 5.29
CA ASP A 46 13.60 9.33 3.89
C ASP A 46 12.73 8.42 3.01
N ILE A 47 12.93 8.50 1.69
CA ILE A 47 12.12 7.74 0.74
C ILE A 47 12.25 6.22 0.94
N ARG A 48 13.43 5.73 1.31
CA ARG A 48 13.63 4.29 1.52
C ARG A 48 12.83 3.79 2.71
N GLU A 49 12.92 4.47 3.84
CA GLU A 49 12.17 4.10 5.04
C GLU A 49 10.68 4.23 4.82
N GLN A 50 10.23 5.32 4.17
CA GLN A 50 8.81 5.50 3.87
C GLN A 50 8.29 4.42 2.93
N THR A 51 9.05 4.03 1.92
CA THR A 51 8.65 2.95 1.01
C THR A 51 8.48 1.63 1.76
N ARG A 52 9.44 1.30 2.63
CA ARG A 52 9.32 0.10 3.47
C ARG A 52 8.09 0.17 4.36
N ASN A 53 7.86 1.31 5.01
CA ASN A 53 6.69 1.48 5.89
C ASN A 53 5.40 1.23 5.14
N VAL A 54 5.25 1.82 3.95
CA VAL A 54 4.06 1.65 3.12
C VAL A 54 3.85 0.17 2.77
N LEU A 55 4.91 -0.49 2.28
CA LEU A 55 4.78 -1.87 1.79
C LEU A 55 4.57 -2.86 2.93
N GLU A 56 5.17 -2.64 4.10
CA GLU A 56 4.89 -3.45 5.29
C GLU A 56 3.43 -3.26 5.74
N HIS A 57 2.91 -2.03 5.67
CA HIS A 57 1.53 -1.76 6.03
C HIS A 57 0.56 -2.45 5.06
N ILE A 58 0.83 -2.35 3.76
CA ILE A 58 0.02 -3.05 2.74
C ILE A 58 0.05 -4.56 2.98
N LYS A 59 1.22 -5.10 3.31
CA LYS A 59 1.37 -6.52 3.61
C LYS A 59 0.46 -6.96 4.77
N LEU A 60 0.37 -6.15 5.83
CA LEU A 60 -0.52 -6.44 6.96
C LEU A 60 -1.99 -6.38 6.54
N ILE A 61 -2.36 -5.38 5.74
CA ILE A 61 -3.75 -5.23 5.26
C ILE A 61 -4.14 -6.42 4.38
N LEU A 62 -3.25 -6.83 3.46
CA LEU A 62 -3.51 -7.98 2.59
C LEU A 62 -3.67 -9.26 3.39
N ALA A 63 -2.84 -9.47 4.42
CA ALA A 63 -2.96 -10.63 5.30
C ALA A 63 -4.32 -10.63 6.01
N ALA A 64 -4.77 -9.48 6.50
CA ALA A 64 -6.08 -9.36 7.14
C ALA A 64 -7.22 -9.64 6.15
N ALA A 65 -7.00 -9.37 4.86
CA ALA A 65 -7.97 -9.65 3.80
C ALA A 65 -7.95 -11.10 3.33
N GLY A 66 -6.94 -11.88 3.72
CA GLY A 66 -6.81 -13.28 3.32
C GLY A 66 -5.95 -13.51 2.08
N THR A 67 -5.05 -12.60 1.78
CA THR A 67 -4.16 -12.74 0.63
C THR A 67 -2.74 -12.24 0.97
N SER A 68 -1.90 -12.05 -0.03
CA SER A 68 -0.50 -11.71 0.18
C SER A 68 0.03 -10.84 -0.96
N MET A 69 1.27 -10.37 -0.81
CA MET A 69 1.95 -9.55 -1.82
C MET A 69 2.06 -10.25 -3.18
N ASP A 70 2.22 -11.57 -3.19
CA ASP A 70 2.30 -12.33 -4.43
C ASP A 70 1.05 -12.22 -5.30
N ASN A 71 -0.06 -11.84 -4.71
CA ASN A 71 -1.35 -11.77 -5.38
C ASN A 71 -1.76 -10.34 -5.72
N VAL A 72 -0.84 -9.38 -5.60
CA VAL A 72 -1.10 -8.00 -6.02
C VAL A 72 -1.14 -7.95 -7.55
N LEU A 73 -2.21 -7.39 -8.07
CA LEU A 73 -2.45 -7.30 -9.51
C LEU A 73 -1.98 -5.96 -10.07
N THR A 74 -2.30 -4.86 -9.37
CA THR A 74 -1.94 -3.53 -9.82
C THR A 74 -1.43 -2.70 -8.66
N VAL A 75 -0.51 -1.79 -8.97
CA VAL A 75 0.07 -0.84 -8.03
C VAL A 75 0.02 0.55 -8.66
N ILE A 76 -0.48 1.52 -7.91
CA ILE A 76 -0.40 2.93 -8.29
C ILE A 76 0.40 3.63 -7.22
N THR A 77 1.51 4.27 -7.62
CA THR A 77 2.39 4.98 -6.71
C THR A 77 2.38 6.47 -7.02
N HIS A 78 2.27 7.27 -5.96
CA HIS A 78 2.44 8.71 -6.01
C HIS A 78 3.73 9.06 -5.27
N LEU A 79 4.70 9.69 -5.97
CA LEU A 79 5.94 10.20 -5.38
C LEU A 79 5.88 11.72 -5.38
N THR A 80 6.35 12.36 -4.33
CA THR A 80 6.35 13.83 -4.30
C THR A 80 7.53 14.42 -5.05
N LYS A 81 8.59 13.62 -5.28
CA LYS A 81 9.81 14.07 -5.97
C LYS A 81 10.23 13.06 -7.01
N ARG A 82 10.46 13.52 -8.22
CA ARG A 82 10.95 12.66 -9.30
C ARG A 82 12.28 12.00 -8.96
N GLU A 83 13.16 12.70 -8.25
CA GLU A 83 14.48 12.21 -7.86
C GLU A 83 14.43 10.99 -6.93
N ASP A 84 13.29 10.76 -6.29
CA ASP A 84 13.14 9.62 -5.37
C ASP A 84 12.87 8.30 -6.09
N LEU A 85 12.66 8.32 -7.41
CA LEU A 85 12.24 7.14 -8.15
C LEU A 85 13.23 5.98 -8.04
N ALA A 86 14.53 6.25 -8.18
CA ALA A 86 15.54 5.19 -8.14
C ALA A 86 15.58 4.48 -6.78
N ALA A 87 15.61 5.23 -5.68
CA ALA A 87 15.64 4.67 -4.34
C ALA A 87 14.34 3.94 -4.02
N TYR A 88 13.22 4.52 -4.43
CA TYR A 88 11.91 3.87 -4.31
C TYR A 88 11.90 2.52 -5.04
N ASN A 89 12.38 2.48 -6.29
CA ASN A 89 12.43 1.24 -7.07
C ASN A 89 13.24 0.15 -6.39
N GLU A 90 14.36 0.50 -5.76
CA GLU A 90 15.21 -0.48 -5.08
C GLU A 90 14.49 -1.11 -3.88
N GLU A 91 13.79 -0.30 -3.09
CA GLU A 91 13.03 -0.83 -1.95
C GLU A 91 11.79 -1.61 -2.40
N TYR A 92 11.09 -1.09 -3.40
CA TYR A 92 9.91 -1.74 -3.98
C TYR A 92 10.24 -3.14 -4.50
N ALA A 93 11.36 -3.28 -5.21
CA ALA A 93 11.74 -4.56 -5.82
C ALA A 93 11.89 -5.70 -4.82
N LYS A 94 12.21 -5.39 -3.57
CA LYS A 94 12.36 -6.40 -2.51
C LYS A 94 11.04 -7.07 -2.17
N TYR A 95 9.92 -6.39 -2.43
CA TYR A 95 8.58 -6.91 -2.12
C TYR A 95 7.93 -7.63 -3.31
N PHE A 96 8.46 -7.43 -4.51
CA PHE A 96 7.91 -8.02 -5.73
C PHE A 96 9.04 -8.65 -6.56
N PRO A 97 9.68 -9.74 -6.05
CA PRO A 97 10.84 -10.32 -6.71
C PRO A 97 10.51 -11.08 -8.00
N ALA A 98 9.28 -11.59 -8.13
CA ALA A 98 8.86 -12.38 -9.28
C ALA A 98 7.40 -12.10 -9.59
N ASN A 99 6.97 -12.38 -10.82
CA ASN A 99 5.57 -12.21 -11.25
C ASN A 99 5.04 -10.82 -10.86
N LYS A 100 5.76 -9.80 -11.31
CA LYS A 100 5.54 -8.43 -10.86
C LYS A 100 4.16 -7.92 -11.26
N PRO A 101 3.50 -7.13 -10.37
CA PRO A 101 2.21 -6.51 -10.71
C PRO A 101 2.38 -5.43 -11.79
N ALA A 102 1.28 -5.12 -12.45
CA ALA A 102 1.23 -3.93 -13.30
C ALA A 102 1.37 -2.69 -12.41
N ARG A 103 2.14 -1.70 -12.84
CA ARG A 103 2.41 -0.51 -12.01
C ARG A 103 2.36 0.77 -12.80
N THR A 104 1.76 1.78 -12.20
CA THR A 104 1.82 3.18 -12.67
C THR A 104 2.43 4.01 -11.56
N THR A 105 3.45 4.81 -11.88
CA THR A 105 4.12 5.69 -10.93
C THR A 105 4.05 7.12 -11.46
N VAL A 106 3.52 8.03 -10.64
CA VAL A 106 3.38 9.44 -11.02
C VAL A 106 3.96 10.33 -9.91
N THR A 107 4.25 11.58 -10.26
CA THR A 107 4.65 12.60 -9.29
C THR A 107 3.43 13.44 -8.94
N ALA A 108 3.17 13.62 -7.65
CA ALA A 108 2.02 14.36 -7.17
C ALA A 108 2.29 14.90 -5.76
N MET A 109 1.60 15.97 -5.39
CA MET A 109 1.61 16.43 -4.00
C MET A 109 0.78 15.50 -3.14
N LEU A 110 1.23 15.27 -1.92
CA LEU A 110 0.47 14.52 -0.92
C LEU A 110 -0.08 15.47 0.13
N ASN A 111 -0.93 14.96 1.02
CA ASN A 111 -1.70 15.80 1.94
C ASN A 111 -0.89 16.37 3.11
N ALA A 112 0.34 15.90 3.32
CA ALA A 112 1.22 16.44 4.34
C ALA A 112 2.63 16.59 3.76
N PRO A 113 3.36 17.67 4.11
CA PRO A 113 4.65 17.97 3.44
C PRO A 113 5.76 16.96 3.74
N GLU A 114 5.69 16.25 4.86
CA GLU A 114 6.68 15.24 5.23
C GLU A 114 6.47 13.90 4.50
N LEU A 115 5.31 13.69 3.89
CA LEU A 115 5.03 12.45 3.16
C LEU A 115 5.66 12.49 1.77
N LEU A 116 6.40 11.44 1.43
CA LEU A 116 7.15 11.36 0.17
C LEU A 116 6.56 10.35 -0.81
N VAL A 117 5.73 9.42 -0.33
CA VAL A 117 5.20 8.34 -1.15
C VAL A 117 3.83 7.90 -0.66
N GLU A 118 2.95 7.57 -1.60
CA GLU A 118 1.67 6.92 -1.32
C GLU A 118 1.47 5.80 -2.34
N ILE A 119 1.08 4.62 -1.86
CA ILE A 119 0.89 3.45 -2.72
C ILE A 119 -0.50 2.88 -2.53
N THR A 120 -1.18 2.63 -3.65
CA THR A 120 -2.51 2.03 -3.71
C THR A 120 -2.40 0.72 -4.48
N VAL A 121 -2.95 -0.37 -3.95
CA VAL A 121 -2.89 -1.66 -4.64
C VAL A 121 -4.27 -2.29 -4.77
N THR A 122 -4.41 -3.13 -5.80
CA THR A 122 -5.53 -4.06 -5.96
C THR A 122 -4.93 -5.46 -6.04
N ALA A 123 -5.50 -6.38 -5.28
CA ALA A 123 -5.03 -7.76 -5.21
C ALA A 123 -6.18 -8.73 -5.42
N CYS A 124 -5.85 -10.00 -5.61
CA CYS A 124 -6.85 -11.05 -5.66
C CYS A 124 -6.62 -12.05 -4.52
N ILE A 125 -7.66 -12.83 -4.25
CA ILE A 125 -7.60 -13.99 -3.34
C ILE A 125 -7.74 -15.20 -4.26
N PRO A 126 -6.66 -15.94 -4.53
CA PRO A 126 -6.76 -17.10 -5.42
C PRO A 126 -7.54 -18.23 -4.77
N ASP A 127 -8.09 -19.08 -5.60
CA ASP A 127 -8.84 -20.27 -5.15
C ASP A 127 -7.92 -21.29 -4.48
#